data_27fedf29c5ed4bc1d64888b1bf9d529c
#
_entry.id   27fedf29c5ed4bc1d64888b1bf9d529c
#
_cell.length_a   1.000
_cell.length_b   1.000
_cell.length_c   1.000
_cell.angle_alpha   90.00
_cell.angle_beta   90.00
_cell.angle_gamma   90.00
#
_symmetry.space_group_name_H-M   'P 1'
#
loop_
_entity.id
_entity.type
_entity.pdbx_description
1 polymer ?
#
loop_
_entity_poly.entity_id
_entity_poly.type
_entity_poly.pdbx_seq_one_letter_code
_entity_poly.pdbx_strand_id
1 'polypeptide(L)'
;MSSEIMQENTPFVECSAFHRGMSVLEASLRNTEDSDAIISGLLKGAAEFYGASRASVVEADWELGIGVITYEWCSDGIPAQRDMLQCLPMEKFPRWRKALRANKPVVISDLQRLEKVYPDEAAFFREYGVTTLLAAPFSKRINQGFIAVDDPTRYTDDPVFLFIASYAVVVELNEIKQQQSLLAATKASKYNPEDNHINFFGGMEIISSKGTLTGEDIKADQCYLLLAYLILNHKKNFTVDTLAEIICPYDELDSPYKVVNNIVYRLRRTLSVIGLDKLVIGKNGTFQINPNFNIHTDFDRFEDACIQLKTEENPDMRHSLYHSAVDMYKGQLLPRCEHELWLMQLSMYY
;
A
#
# COMPACT_ATOMS: atom_id res chain seq x y z
N MET A 1 53.77 38.04 12.28
CA MET A 1 52.50 38.31 12.99
C MET A 1 51.47 38.55 11.92
N SER A 2 50.76 37.54 11.54
CA SER A 2 49.53 37.62 10.73
C SER A 2 49.15 36.20 10.35
N SER A 3 48.04 35.72 10.84
CA SER A 3 47.27 34.60 10.27
C SER A 3 46.68 33.69 11.36
N GLU A 4 45.70 34.23 12.07
CA GLU A 4 44.81 33.45 12.89
C GLU A 4 43.44 34.16 12.98
N ILE A 5 42.75 34.30 11.87
CA ILE A 5 41.34 34.69 11.87
C ILE A 5 40.71 34.06 10.63
N MET A 6 40.40 32.78 10.71
CA MET A 6 39.49 32.15 9.72
C MET A 6 39.08 30.74 10.18
N GLN A 7 38.37 30.61 11.29
CA GLN A 7 37.71 29.30 11.61
C GLN A 7 36.51 29.41 12.57
N GLU A 8 35.77 30.53 12.61
CA GLU A 8 34.61 30.63 13.50
C GLU A 8 33.25 30.84 12.81
N ASN A 9 33.11 30.59 11.51
CA ASN A 9 31.84 30.82 10.81
C ASN A 9 30.99 29.59 10.53
N THR A 10 31.47 28.38 10.80
CA THR A 10 30.77 27.14 10.45
C THR A 10 29.48 26.91 11.28
N PRO A 11 29.45 27.07 12.60
CA PRO A 11 28.24 26.78 13.39
C PRO A 11 27.07 27.73 13.12
N PHE A 12 27.34 29.00 12.79
CA PHE A 12 26.28 29.99 12.56
C PHE A 12 25.58 29.79 11.19
N VAL A 13 26.35 29.38 10.19
CA VAL A 13 25.82 29.07 8.84
C VAL A 13 24.98 27.78 8.87
N GLU A 14 25.42 26.75 9.58
CA GLU A 14 24.69 25.51 9.79
C GLU A 14 23.39 25.74 10.57
N CYS A 15 23.41 26.52 11.63
CA CYS A 15 22.22 26.89 12.37
C CYS A 15 21.21 27.67 11.50
N SER A 16 21.67 28.56 10.61
CA SER A 16 20.80 29.31 9.70
C SER A 16 20.18 28.43 8.62
N ALA A 17 20.89 27.39 8.14
CA ALA A 17 20.35 26.44 7.18
C ALA A 17 19.29 25.53 7.81
N PHE A 18 19.54 25.04 9.02
CA PHE A 18 18.56 24.26 9.77
C PHE A 18 17.29 25.08 10.06
N HIS A 19 17.42 26.36 10.48
CA HIS A 19 16.26 27.22 10.66
C HIS A 19 15.47 27.44 9.38
N ARG A 20 16.12 27.59 8.22
CA ARG A 20 15.42 27.68 6.93
C ARG A 20 14.67 26.38 6.61
N GLY A 21 15.31 25.23 6.82
CA GLY A 21 14.66 23.92 6.64
C GLY A 21 13.43 23.78 7.52
N MET A 22 13.55 24.16 8.81
CA MET A 22 12.42 24.14 9.76
C MET A 22 11.30 25.11 9.35
N SER A 23 11.63 26.28 8.80
CA SER A 23 10.62 27.23 8.29
C SER A 23 9.87 26.68 7.08
N VAL A 24 10.53 25.94 6.19
CA VAL A 24 9.87 25.27 5.05
C VAL A 24 8.94 24.17 5.55
N LEU A 25 9.38 23.37 6.52
CA LEU A 25 8.59 22.33 7.15
C LEU A 25 7.36 22.93 7.85
N GLU A 26 7.54 23.99 8.62
CA GLU A 26 6.44 24.69 9.30
C GLU A 26 5.45 25.27 8.28
N ALA A 27 5.92 25.87 7.20
CA ALA A 27 5.06 26.41 6.14
C ALA A 27 4.24 25.29 5.46
N SER A 28 4.83 24.13 5.22
CA SER A 28 4.12 22.97 4.64
C SER A 28 3.01 22.47 5.57
N LEU A 29 3.22 22.49 6.88
CA LEU A 29 2.23 22.04 7.86
C LEU A 29 1.12 23.05 8.13
N ARG A 30 1.36 24.37 7.91
CA ARG A 30 0.37 25.41 8.21
C ARG A 30 -0.50 25.85 7.05
N ASN A 31 -0.03 25.69 5.82
CA ASN A 31 -0.66 26.29 4.65
C ASN A 31 -1.74 25.44 3.99
N THR A 32 -1.91 24.20 4.42
CA THR A 32 -2.91 23.28 3.87
C THR A 32 -3.35 22.26 4.92
N GLU A 33 -4.59 21.82 4.84
CA GLU A 33 -5.13 20.69 5.61
C GLU A 33 -5.10 19.40 4.79
N ASP A 34 -4.63 19.44 3.54
CA ASP A 34 -4.49 18.28 2.67
C ASP A 34 -3.20 17.52 2.98
N SER A 35 -3.33 16.37 3.60
CA SER A 35 -2.21 15.51 4.00
C SER A 35 -1.31 15.09 2.83
N ASP A 36 -1.86 14.87 1.63
CA ASP A 36 -1.06 14.54 0.44
C ASP A 36 -0.19 15.74 0.01
N ALA A 37 -0.74 16.94 0.07
CA ALA A 37 0.01 18.18 -0.20
C ALA A 37 1.07 18.45 0.87
N ILE A 38 0.77 18.17 2.14
CA ILE A 38 1.73 18.29 3.26
C ILE A 38 2.91 17.36 3.02
N ILE A 39 2.66 16.05 2.75
CA ILE A 39 3.74 15.07 2.52
C ILE A 39 4.60 15.48 1.33
N SER A 40 3.99 15.94 0.23
CA SER A 40 4.71 16.42 -0.94
C SER A 40 5.59 17.63 -0.64
N GLY A 41 5.09 18.58 0.17
CA GLY A 41 5.83 19.74 0.64
C GLY A 41 7.01 19.37 1.55
N LEU A 42 6.83 18.38 2.44
CA LEU A 42 7.87 17.85 3.31
C LEU A 42 9.00 17.20 2.52
N LEU A 43 8.66 16.41 1.48
CA LEU A 43 9.66 15.79 0.61
C LEU A 43 10.46 16.84 -0.17
N LYS A 44 9.79 17.83 -0.75
CA LYS A 44 10.44 18.96 -1.41
C LYS A 44 11.39 19.67 -0.47
N GLY A 45 10.91 20.04 0.72
CA GLY A 45 11.73 20.70 1.73
C GLY A 45 12.94 19.89 2.18
N ALA A 46 12.80 18.57 2.33
CA ALA A 46 13.90 17.68 2.64
C ALA A 46 14.93 17.64 1.50
N ALA A 47 14.49 17.49 0.26
CA ALA A 47 15.37 17.48 -0.90
C ALA A 47 16.15 18.82 -1.02
N GLU A 48 15.47 19.96 -0.88
CA GLU A 48 16.09 21.28 -0.91
C GLU A 48 17.08 21.49 0.23
N PHE A 49 16.76 21.00 1.45
CA PHE A 49 17.65 21.09 2.61
C PHE A 49 18.96 20.32 2.38
N TYR A 50 18.84 19.07 1.95
CA TYR A 50 20.00 18.20 1.70
C TYR A 50 20.70 18.46 0.36
N GLY A 51 20.11 19.27 -0.53
CA GLY A 51 20.58 19.43 -1.91
C GLY A 51 20.56 18.10 -2.65
N ALA A 52 19.51 17.34 -2.43
CA ALA A 52 19.33 16.00 -2.96
C ALA A 52 18.62 16.01 -4.32
N SER A 53 18.85 14.98 -5.12
CA SER A 53 18.23 14.81 -6.44
C SER A 53 16.79 14.33 -6.34
N ARG A 54 16.48 13.56 -5.28
CA ARG A 54 15.16 12.96 -5.02
C ARG A 54 14.90 12.86 -3.53
N ALA A 55 13.63 12.94 -3.15
CA ALA A 55 13.16 12.55 -1.83
C ALA A 55 11.96 11.64 -1.95
N SER A 56 11.86 10.61 -1.11
CA SER A 56 10.81 9.60 -1.19
C SER A 56 10.34 9.12 0.18
N VAL A 57 9.07 8.69 0.22
CA VAL A 57 8.52 7.89 1.32
C VAL A 57 8.42 6.45 0.86
N VAL A 58 9.11 5.57 1.55
CA VAL A 58 9.08 4.11 1.32
C VAL A 58 8.33 3.47 2.48
N GLU A 59 7.15 2.96 2.24
CA GLU A 59 6.43 2.13 3.21
C GLU A 59 6.81 0.67 3.06
N ALA A 60 6.96 -0.05 4.18
CA ALA A 60 7.40 -1.44 4.19
C ALA A 60 6.36 -2.38 4.81
N ASP A 61 6.02 -3.44 4.10
CA ASP A 61 5.28 -4.59 4.62
C ASP A 61 6.26 -5.75 4.82
N TRP A 62 6.61 -6.00 6.08
CA TRP A 62 7.58 -7.05 6.44
C TRP A 62 6.98 -8.46 6.40
N GLU A 63 5.65 -8.61 6.36
CA GLU A 63 4.98 -9.91 6.21
C GLU A 63 5.04 -10.35 4.75
N LEU A 64 4.76 -9.43 3.82
CA LEU A 64 4.92 -9.68 2.38
C LEU A 64 6.37 -9.60 1.91
N GLY A 65 7.27 -9.01 2.72
CA GLY A 65 8.66 -8.79 2.35
C GLY A 65 8.85 -7.76 1.25
N ILE A 66 7.96 -6.77 1.16
CA ILE A 66 8.02 -5.73 0.14
C ILE A 66 8.09 -4.33 0.74
N GLY A 67 8.73 -3.41 -0.01
CA GLY A 67 8.65 -1.97 0.18
C GLY A 67 8.01 -1.31 -1.03
N VAL A 68 7.33 -0.18 -0.81
CA VAL A 68 6.65 0.56 -1.88
C VAL A 68 6.96 2.04 -1.72
N ILE A 69 7.37 2.70 -2.80
CA ILE A 69 7.48 4.16 -2.83
C ILE A 69 6.07 4.73 -2.97
N THR A 70 5.56 5.32 -1.90
CA THR A 70 4.19 5.87 -1.86
C THR A 70 4.15 7.34 -2.24
N TYR A 71 5.18 8.09 -1.90
CA TYR A 71 5.35 9.49 -2.28
C TYR A 71 6.76 9.72 -2.78
N GLU A 72 6.90 10.59 -3.76
CA GLU A 72 8.19 10.94 -4.35
C GLU A 72 8.17 12.40 -4.82
N TRP A 73 9.29 13.07 -4.60
CA TRP A 73 9.62 14.34 -5.20
C TRP A 73 10.96 14.24 -5.91
N CYS A 74 11.07 14.78 -7.12
CA CYS A 74 12.28 14.79 -7.92
C CYS A 74 12.63 16.21 -8.34
N SER A 75 13.94 16.53 -8.36
CA SER A 75 14.44 17.76 -8.96
C SER A 75 14.29 17.75 -10.48
N ASP A 76 14.36 18.94 -11.10
CA ASP A 76 14.23 19.07 -12.54
C ASP A 76 15.23 18.18 -13.30
N GLY A 77 14.74 17.42 -14.27
CA GLY A 77 15.53 16.50 -15.09
C GLY A 77 15.81 15.14 -14.45
N ILE A 78 15.40 14.89 -13.21
CA ILE A 78 15.52 13.57 -12.56
C ILE A 78 14.24 12.76 -12.80
N PRO A 79 14.33 11.55 -13.38
CA PRO A 79 13.18 10.72 -13.65
C PRO A 79 12.57 10.19 -12.34
N ALA A 80 11.24 10.17 -12.29
CA ALA A 80 10.52 9.55 -11.18
C ALA A 80 10.70 8.02 -11.22
N GLN A 81 10.82 7.41 -10.04
CA GLN A 81 11.00 5.97 -9.88
C GLN A 81 9.80 5.31 -9.20
N ARG A 82 8.87 6.11 -8.66
CA ARG A 82 7.72 5.62 -7.90
C ARG A 82 6.94 4.53 -8.63
N ASP A 83 6.66 4.73 -9.91
CA ASP A 83 5.85 3.77 -10.69
C ASP A 83 6.63 2.51 -11.06
N MET A 84 7.96 2.60 -11.16
CA MET A 84 8.84 1.46 -11.43
C MET A 84 9.16 0.64 -10.17
N LEU A 85 9.25 1.30 -9.00
CA LEU A 85 9.65 0.70 -7.73
C LEU A 85 8.45 0.45 -6.79
N GLN A 86 7.39 -0.13 -7.33
CA GLN A 86 6.18 -0.46 -6.58
C GLN A 86 6.29 -1.74 -5.74
N CYS A 87 7.38 -2.52 -5.90
CA CYS A 87 7.60 -3.74 -5.15
C CYS A 87 9.11 -3.94 -4.90
N LEU A 88 9.63 -3.20 -3.91
CA LEU A 88 11.01 -3.34 -3.48
C LEU A 88 11.15 -4.66 -2.70
N PRO A 89 12.00 -5.62 -3.12
CA PRO A 89 12.19 -6.86 -2.41
C PRO A 89 13.00 -6.62 -1.13
N MET A 90 12.32 -6.53 0.02
CA MET A 90 12.96 -6.19 1.31
C MET A 90 13.98 -7.22 1.79
N GLU A 91 14.02 -8.40 1.21
CA GLU A 91 15.07 -9.39 1.42
C GLU A 91 16.45 -8.92 0.96
N LYS A 92 16.51 -8.04 -0.06
CA LYS A 92 17.75 -7.41 -0.51
C LYS A 92 18.25 -6.32 0.44
N PHE A 93 17.44 -5.91 1.41
CA PHE A 93 17.72 -4.80 2.31
C PHE A 93 17.70 -5.22 3.80
N PRO A 94 18.49 -6.24 4.22
CA PRO A 94 18.38 -6.82 5.58
C PRO A 94 18.72 -5.82 6.68
N ARG A 95 19.61 -4.85 6.43
CA ARG A 95 19.99 -3.82 7.40
C ARG A 95 18.88 -2.80 7.65
N TRP A 96 17.97 -2.56 6.68
CA TRP A 96 16.87 -1.60 6.80
C TRP A 96 15.86 -2.06 7.85
N ARG A 97 15.53 -3.35 7.86
CA ARG A 97 14.67 -3.93 8.91
C ARG A 97 15.26 -3.75 10.31
N LYS A 98 16.60 -3.91 10.43
CA LYS A 98 17.30 -3.71 11.69
C LYS A 98 17.33 -2.22 12.07
N ALA A 99 17.56 -1.34 11.11
CA ALA A 99 17.56 0.11 11.31
C ALA A 99 16.18 0.60 11.78
N LEU A 100 15.09 0.15 11.13
CA LEU A 100 13.72 0.47 11.53
C LEU A 100 13.44 0.08 12.99
N ARG A 101 13.74 -1.17 13.36
CA ARG A 101 13.53 -1.66 14.73
C ARG A 101 14.34 -0.92 15.78
N ALA A 102 15.53 -0.47 15.42
CA ALA A 102 16.43 0.26 16.30
C ALA A 102 16.20 1.78 16.26
N ASN A 103 15.28 2.27 15.44
CA ASN A 103 15.07 3.69 15.13
C ASN A 103 16.38 4.39 14.76
N LYS A 104 17.17 3.76 13.87
CA LYS A 104 18.46 4.29 13.41
C LYS A 104 18.38 4.65 11.93
N PRO A 105 19.13 5.68 11.50
CA PRO A 105 19.18 6.06 10.09
C PRO A 105 19.89 4.97 9.26
N VAL A 106 19.59 4.97 7.97
CA VAL A 106 20.37 4.25 6.96
C VAL A 106 21.17 5.27 6.18
N VAL A 107 22.49 5.13 6.19
CA VAL A 107 23.43 6.01 5.48
C VAL A 107 24.21 5.19 4.48
N ILE A 108 24.21 5.64 3.24
CA ILE A 108 25.04 5.11 2.14
C ILE A 108 25.91 6.29 1.65
N SER A 109 27.13 6.34 2.09
CA SER A 109 28.10 7.36 1.68
C SER A 109 29.01 6.90 0.54
N ASP A 110 29.08 5.59 0.29
CA ASP A 110 29.95 4.97 -0.71
C ASP A 110 29.41 3.56 -1.09
N LEU A 111 28.97 3.43 -2.34
CA LEU A 111 28.47 2.15 -2.87
C LEU A 111 29.57 1.06 -2.95
N GLN A 112 30.83 1.42 -3.15
CA GLN A 112 31.91 0.42 -3.19
C GLN A 112 32.16 -0.22 -1.80
N ARG A 113 31.98 0.57 -0.74
CA ARG A 113 32.02 0.06 0.63
C ARG A 113 30.79 -0.80 0.93
N LEU A 114 29.61 -0.38 0.47
CA LEU A 114 28.37 -1.13 0.64
C LEU A 114 28.45 -2.49 -0.03
N GLU A 115 28.97 -2.55 -1.26
CA GLU A 115 29.11 -3.76 -2.08
C GLU A 115 29.90 -4.88 -1.39
N LYS A 116 30.90 -4.53 -0.57
CA LYS A 116 31.71 -5.50 0.17
C LYS A 116 30.91 -6.24 1.27
N VAL A 117 29.83 -5.65 1.77
CA VAL A 117 29.05 -6.16 2.91
C VAL A 117 27.63 -6.55 2.49
N TYR A 118 27.05 -5.80 1.56
CA TYR A 118 25.67 -5.96 1.07
C TYR A 118 25.64 -5.82 -0.46
N PRO A 119 26.15 -6.81 -1.21
CA PRO A 119 26.32 -6.73 -2.67
C PRO A 119 24.99 -6.56 -3.40
N ASP A 120 23.91 -7.23 -2.98
CA ASP A 120 22.59 -7.14 -3.61
C ASP A 120 21.97 -5.75 -3.44
N GLU A 121 22.15 -5.14 -2.27
CA GLU A 121 21.71 -3.78 -2.00
C GLU A 121 22.51 -2.76 -2.85
N ALA A 122 23.82 -2.92 -2.94
CA ALA A 122 24.66 -2.04 -3.75
C ALA A 122 24.36 -2.16 -5.26
N ALA A 123 24.12 -3.38 -5.73
CA ALA A 123 23.72 -3.63 -7.12
C ALA A 123 22.39 -2.95 -7.44
N PHE A 124 21.41 -3.05 -6.53
CA PHE A 124 20.13 -2.37 -6.67
C PHE A 124 20.31 -0.86 -6.82
N PHE A 125 20.99 -0.19 -5.90
CA PHE A 125 21.16 1.26 -5.98
C PHE A 125 21.92 1.71 -7.24
N ARG A 126 22.88 0.93 -7.70
CA ARG A 126 23.59 1.19 -8.95
C ARG A 126 22.68 1.09 -10.19
N GLU A 127 21.80 0.09 -10.22
CA GLU A 127 20.80 -0.09 -11.29
C GLU A 127 19.89 1.12 -11.43
N TYR A 128 19.51 1.72 -10.29
CA TYR A 128 18.61 2.89 -10.26
C TYR A 128 19.33 4.24 -10.19
N GLY A 129 20.67 4.24 -10.40
CA GLY A 129 21.47 5.46 -10.53
C GLY A 129 21.66 6.24 -9.22
N VAL A 130 21.42 5.62 -8.05
CA VAL A 130 21.65 6.21 -6.75
C VAL A 130 23.08 5.93 -6.31
N THR A 131 23.85 6.96 -5.98
CA THR A 131 25.26 6.83 -5.56
C THR A 131 25.44 6.97 -4.05
N THR A 132 24.65 7.83 -3.44
CA THR A 132 24.62 8.06 -2.00
C THR A 132 23.16 8.18 -1.52
N LEU A 133 22.90 7.85 -0.26
CA LEU A 133 21.54 7.90 0.28
C LEU A 133 21.57 8.16 1.77
N LEU A 134 20.61 8.95 2.23
CA LEU A 134 20.33 9.15 3.64
C LEU A 134 18.85 8.87 3.88
N ALA A 135 18.53 7.99 4.85
CA ALA A 135 17.16 7.67 5.19
C ALA A 135 16.93 7.64 6.70
N ALA A 136 15.79 8.17 7.13
CA ALA A 136 15.30 8.10 8.50
C ALA A 136 14.06 7.19 8.58
N PRO A 137 13.99 6.27 9.54
CA PRO A 137 12.84 5.41 9.73
C PRO A 137 11.66 6.14 10.35
N PHE A 138 10.47 5.64 10.07
CA PHE A 138 9.26 5.93 10.84
C PHE A 138 8.49 4.66 11.15
N SER A 139 7.85 4.64 12.33
CA SER A 139 7.00 3.52 12.74
C SER A 139 5.92 4.02 13.68
N LYS A 140 4.67 3.92 13.26
CA LYS A 140 3.51 4.26 14.09
C LYS A 140 2.32 3.39 13.68
N ARG A 141 1.84 2.57 14.62
CA ARG A 141 0.75 1.62 14.35
C ARG A 141 1.13 0.68 13.20
N ILE A 142 0.39 0.76 12.09
CA ILE A 142 0.60 -0.06 10.89
C ILE A 142 1.48 0.61 9.84
N ASN A 143 1.73 1.92 9.95
CA ASN A 143 2.58 2.65 9.02
C ASN A 143 4.03 2.53 9.47
N GLN A 144 4.83 1.82 8.69
CA GLN A 144 6.26 1.61 8.91
C GLN A 144 7.01 1.84 7.61
N GLY A 145 8.17 2.47 7.70
CA GLY A 145 8.95 2.75 6.51
C GLY A 145 10.08 3.73 6.74
N PHE A 146 10.45 4.42 5.69
CA PHE A 146 11.53 5.39 5.67
C PHE A 146 11.16 6.61 4.85
N ILE A 147 11.60 7.78 5.30
CA ILE A 147 11.80 8.91 4.42
C ILE A 147 13.26 8.88 3.98
N ALA A 148 13.52 8.99 2.68
CA ALA A 148 14.85 8.91 2.11
C ALA A 148 15.13 10.10 1.19
N VAL A 149 16.41 10.49 1.09
CA VAL A 149 16.91 11.43 0.10
C VAL A 149 18.08 10.79 -0.65
N ASP A 150 18.05 10.90 -1.97
CA ASP A 150 19.07 10.35 -2.86
C ASP A 150 20.06 11.44 -3.27
N ASP A 151 21.34 11.05 -3.28
CA ASP A 151 22.47 11.87 -3.70
C ASP A 151 22.53 13.25 -3.00
N PRO A 152 22.42 13.29 -1.64
CA PRO A 152 22.55 14.52 -0.91
C PRO A 152 23.94 15.13 -1.12
N THR A 153 23.99 16.46 -1.37
CA THR A 153 25.23 17.23 -1.52
C THR A 153 25.61 18.00 -0.27
N ARG A 154 24.69 18.09 0.71
CA ARG A 154 24.87 18.76 1.99
C ARG A 154 24.39 17.85 3.12
N TYR A 155 25.04 17.92 4.29
CA TYR A 155 24.64 17.17 5.50
C TYR A 155 24.50 15.67 5.26
N THR A 156 25.41 15.11 4.47
CA THR A 156 25.33 13.74 3.90
C THR A 156 25.33 12.63 4.94
N ASP A 157 25.68 12.92 6.19
CA ASP A 157 25.74 12.03 7.34
C ASP A 157 24.88 12.48 8.54
N ASP A 158 24.24 13.65 8.44
CA ASP A 158 23.36 14.19 9.48
C ASP A 158 21.87 13.94 9.16
N PRO A 159 21.21 12.98 9.81
CA PRO A 159 19.81 12.60 9.55
C PRO A 159 18.80 13.42 10.36
N VAL A 160 19.21 14.41 11.15
CA VAL A 160 18.32 15.07 12.13
C VAL A 160 17.09 15.67 11.48
N PHE A 161 17.24 16.37 10.36
CA PHE A 161 16.09 16.92 9.65
C PHE A 161 15.16 15.83 9.09
N LEU A 162 15.71 14.73 8.57
CA LEU A 162 14.88 13.59 8.09
C LEU A 162 14.11 12.92 9.22
N PHE A 163 14.66 12.82 10.44
CA PHE A 163 13.90 12.30 11.58
C PHE A 163 12.68 13.18 11.90
N ILE A 164 12.84 14.51 11.86
CA ILE A 164 11.71 15.41 12.07
C ILE A 164 10.68 15.26 10.94
N ALA A 165 11.14 15.26 9.70
CA ALA A 165 10.28 15.07 8.54
C ALA A 165 9.57 13.69 8.57
N SER A 166 10.26 12.62 8.99
CA SER A 166 9.68 11.29 9.10
C SER A 166 8.56 11.21 10.14
N TYR A 167 8.70 11.96 11.24
CA TYR A 167 7.64 12.07 12.24
C TYR A 167 6.41 12.78 11.66
N ALA A 168 6.59 13.89 10.94
CA ALA A 168 5.50 14.61 10.30
C ALA A 168 4.82 13.73 9.24
N VAL A 169 5.59 13.07 8.38
CA VAL A 169 5.05 12.14 7.36
C VAL A 169 4.19 11.03 7.98
N VAL A 170 4.65 10.40 9.08
CA VAL A 170 3.88 9.32 9.69
C VAL A 170 2.61 9.83 10.38
N VAL A 171 2.59 11.08 10.84
CA VAL A 171 1.37 11.72 11.36
C VAL A 171 0.36 11.88 10.23
N GLU A 172 0.76 12.45 9.10
CA GLU A 172 -0.12 12.66 7.95
C GLU A 172 -0.62 11.32 7.34
N LEU A 173 0.24 10.30 7.22
CA LEU A 173 -0.19 8.96 6.81
C LEU A 173 -1.25 8.35 7.75
N ASN A 174 -1.16 8.62 9.06
CA ASN A 174 -2.19 8.18 10.00
C ASN A 174 -3.48 9.00 9.86
N GLU A 175 -3.38 10.32 9.59
CA GLU A 175 -4.54 11.18 9.39
C GLU A 175 -5.33 10.76 8.17
N ILE A 176 -4.68 10.57 7.02
CA ILE A 176 -5.30 10.01 5.79
C ILE A 176 -6.09 8.75 6.11
N LYS A 177 -5.49 7.83 6.87
CA LYS A 177 -6.13 6.57 7.21
C LYS A 177 -7.31 6.73 8.17
N GLN A 178 -7.19 7.65 9.14
CA GLN A 178 -8.29 7.94 10.07
C GLN A 178 -9.48 8.58 9.34
N GLN A 179 -9.24 9.52 8.44
CA GLN A 179 -10.28 10.14 7.62
C GLN A 179 -10.99 9.11 6.74
N GLN A 180 -10.23 8.24 6.08
CA GLN A 180 -10.77 7.15 5.27
C GLN A 180 -11.63 6.19 6.13
N SER A 181 -11.14 5.83 7.33
CA SER A 181 -11.87 4.95 8.25
C SER A 181 -13.15 5.60 8.76
N LEU A 182 -13.14 6.92 9.03
CA LEU A 182 -14.31 7.66 9.46
C LEU A 182 -15.38 7.72 8.35
N LEU A 183 -14.96 7.99 7.12
CA LEU A 183 -15.85 7.97 5.95
C LEU A 183 -16.45 6.58 5.73
N ALA A 184 -15.67 5.52 5.89
CA ALA A 184 -16.16 4.15 5.80
C ALA A 184 -17.15 3.81 6.93
N ALA A 185 -16.87 4.23 8.16
CA ALA A 185 -17.75 4.00 9.32
C ALA A 185 -19.10 4.70 9.21
N THR A 186 -19.16 5.89 8.59
CA THR A 186 -20.44 6.58 8.35
C THR A 186 -21.37 5.83 7.39
N LYS A 187 -20.81 4.97 6.54
CA LYS A 187 -21.56 4.09 5.63
C LYS A 187 -21.95 2.75 6.30
N ALA A 188 -21.41 2.43 7.48
CA ALA A 188 -21.66 1.18 8.19
C ALA A 188 -23.10 1.09 8.68
N SER A 189 -23.78 0.04 8.29
CA SER A 189 -25.19 -0.21 8.59
C SER A 189 -25.41 -1.60 9.16
N LYS A 190 -26.52 -1.83 9.84
CA LYS A 190 -27.46 -2.96 9.97
C LYS A 190 -26.98 -4.41 10.17
N TYR A 191 -25.69 -4.76 10.07
CA TYR A 191 -25.21 -6.13 10.13
C TYR A 191 -24.60 -6.50 11.50
N ASN A 192 -24.55 -7.82 11.77
CA ASN A 192 -23.96 -8.34 12.99
C ASN A 192 -22.45 -7.97 13.05
N PRO A 193 -21.92 -7.41 14.15
CA PRO A 193 -20.54 -6.92 14.23
C PRO A 193 -19.45 -7.99 14.00
N GLU A 194 -19.79 -9.27 14.13
CA GLU A 194 -18.82 -10.37 13.95
C GLU A 194 -18.76 -10.90 12.51
N ASP A 195 -19.71 -10.52 11.66
CA ASP A 195 -19.83 -10.99 10.30
C ASP A 195 -19.34 -9.96 9.29
N ASN A 196 -18.68 -10.42 8.24
CA ASN A 196 -18.29 -9.61 7.10
C ASN A 196 -19.18 -9.97 5.92
N HIS A 197 -19.92 -8.99 5.41
CA HIS A 197 -20.84 -9.18 4.30
C HIS A 197 -20.25 -8.60 3.02
N ILE A 198 -20.29 -9.36 1.96
CA ILE A 198 -19.76 -8.94 0.65
C ILE A 198 -20.83 -9.17 -0.40
N ASN A 199 -21.27 -8.08 -0.99
CA ASN A 199 -22.24 -8.08 -2.07
C ASN A 199 -21.52 -7.95 -3.40
N PHE A 200 -21.95 -8.71 -4.40
CA PHE A 200 -21.38 -8.73 -5.76
C PHE A 200 -22.41 -8.37 -6.82
N PHE A 201 -23.72 -8.60 -6.56
CA PHE A 201 -24.77 -8.24 -7.50
C PHE A 201 -24.97 -6.73 -7.57
N GLY A 202 -24.82 -6.15 -8.79
CA GLY A 202 -24.86 -4.71 -9.03
C GLY A 202 -23.56 -3.97 -8.72
N GLY A 203 -22.51 -4.69 -8.30
CA GLY A 203 -21.19 -4.15 -7.96
C GLY A 203 -20.67 -4.66 -6.62
N MET A 204 -19.37 -4.48 -6.38
CA MET A 204 -18.76 -4.92 -5.12
C MET A 204 -19.06 -3.95 -3.99
N GLU A 205 -19.55 -4.48 -2.86
CA GLU A 205 -19.67 -3.77 -1.60
C GLU A 205 -19.22 -4.68 -0.46
N ILE A 206 -18.31 -4.18 0.38
CA ILE A 206 -17.72 -4.92 1.50
C ILE A 206 -18.10 -4.23 2.78
N ILE A 207 -18.81 -4.95 3.66
CA ILE A 207 -19.34 -4.43 4.93
C ILE A 207 -18.69 -5.20 6.07
N SER A 208 -18.06 -4.47 6.98
CA SER A 208 -17.47 -5.01 8.21
C SER A 208 -17.97 -4.27 9.44
N SER A 209 -17.57 -4.73 10.62
CA SER A 209 -17.87 -4.02 11.89
C SER A 209 -17.26 -2.61 11.97
N LYS A 210 -16.24 -2.31 11.12
CA LYS A 210 -15.54 -1.02 11.15
C LYS A 210 -15.95 -0.08 10.03
N GLY A 211 -16.74 -0.56 9.06
CA GLY A 211 -17.21 0.29 7.98
C GLY A 211 -17.54 -0.47 6.70
N THR A 212 -17.82 0.29 5.65
CA THR A 212 -18.18 -0.20 4.33
C THR A 212 -17.21 0.36 3.29
N LEU A 213 -16.78 -0.49 2.36
CA LEU A 213 -16.08 -0.12 1.13
C LEU A 213 -16.91 -0.53 -0.07
N THR A 214 -16.96 0.31 -1.08
CA THR A 214 -17.58 0.03 -2.39
C THR A 214 -16.50 -0.29 -3.43
N GLY A 215 -16.91 -0.84 -4.56
CA GLY A 215 -16.01 -1.07 -5.69
C GLY A 215 -15.32 0.21 -6.19
N GLU A 216 -15.94 1.38 -5.99
CA GLU A 216 -15.37 2.69 -6.36
C GLU A 216 -14.20 3.11 -5.45
N ASP A 217 -14.22 2.67 -4.20
CA ASP A 217 -13.13 2.92 -3.24
C ASP A 217 -11.86 2.11 -3.59
N ILE A 218 -12.02 1.01 -4.36
CA ILE A 218 -10.94 0.17 -4.88
C ILE A 218 -10.54 0.67 -6.26
N LYS A 219 -9.72 1.74 -6.31
CA LYS A 219 -9.40 2.46 -7.55
C LYS A 219 -8.68 1.59 -8.61
N ALA A 220 -7.83 0.65 -8.19
CA ALA A 220 -7.04 -0.16 -9.11
C ALA A 220 -7.83 -1.40 -9.56
N ASP A 221 -8.02 -1.56 -10.88
CA ASP A 221 -8.74 -2.69 -11.48
C ASP A 221 -8.15 -4.05 -11.07
N GLN A 222 -6.84 -4.16 -11.07
CA GLN A 222 -6.14 -5.38 -10.63
C GLN A 222 -6.41 -5.74 -9.16
N CYS A 223 -6.52 -4.76 -8.26
CA CYS A 223 -6.90 -5.02 -6.86
C CYS A 223 -8.35 -5.47 -6.75
N TYR A 224 -9.24 -4.84 -7.51
CA TYR A 224 -10.66 -5.20 -7.57
C TYR A 224 -10.84 -6.64 -8.10
N LEU A 225 -10.17 -6.95 -9.21
CA LEU A 225 -10.21 -8.26 -9.87
C LEU A 225 -9.65 -9.36 -8.96
N LEU A 226 -8.48 -9.13 -8.34
CA LEU A 226 -7.88 -10.08 -7.40
C LEU A 226 -8.81 -10.37 -6.22
N LEU A 227 -9.38 -9.33 -5.62
CA LEU A 227 -10.26 -9.47 -4.48
C LEU A 227 -11.53 -10.24 -4.85
N ALA A 228 -12.16 -9.88 -5.97
CA ALA A 228 -13.33 -10.57 -6.49
C ALA A 228 -13.07 -12.07 -6.68
N TYR A 229 -11.97 -12.39 -7.37
CA TYR A 229 -11.58 -13.77 -7.63
C TYR A 229 -11.32 -14.57 -6.35
N LEU A 230 -10.57 -14.01 -5.42
CA LEU A 230 -10.25 -14.66 -4.14
C LEU A 230 -11.50 -14.89 -3.28
N ILE A 231 -12.43 -13.93 -3.22
CA ILE A 231 -13.63 -14.06 -2.39
C ILE A 231 -14.62 -15.05 -3.01
N LEU A 232 -14.88 -14.99 -4.31
CA LEU A 232 -15.74 -15.97 -5.01
C LEU A 232 -15.19 -17.39 -4.91
N ASN A 233 -13.90 -17.53 -4.64
CA ASN A 233 -13.23 -18.81 -4.42
C ASN A 233 -12.63 -18.90 -3.00
N HIS A 234 -13.25 -18.33 -2.00
CA HIS A 234 -12.69 -18.16 -0.65
C HIS A 234 -12.31 -19.47 0.07
N LYS A 235 -12.80 -20.62 -0.41
CA LYS A 235 -12.46 -21.95 0.10
C LYS A 235 -11.20 -22.57 -0.54
N LYS A 236 -10.54 -21.85 -1.47
CA LYS A 236 -9.38 -22.35 -2.24
C LYS A 236 -8.13 -21.53 -1.97
N ASN A 237 -6.96 -22.16 -2.21
CA ASN A 237 -5.66 -21.53 -2.20
C ASN A 237 -5.15 -21.41 -3.64
N PHE A 238 -4.48 -20.31 -3.96
CA PHE A 238 -4.01 -20.03 -5.30
C PHE A 238 -2.51 -19.76 -5.29
N THR A 239 -1.78 -20.29 -6.26
CA THR A 239 -0.37 -19.95 -6.46
C THR A 239 -0.22 -18.55 -7.03
N VAL A 240 0.97 -17.99 -6.88
CA VAL A 240 1.31 -16.71 -7.50
C VAL A 240 1.09 -16.72 -9.00
N ASP A 241 1.49 -17.80 -9.68
CA ASP A 241 1.36 -17.91 -11.13
C ASP A 241 -0.11 -17.91 -11.57
N THR A 242 -0.97 -18.68 -10.87
CA THR A 242 -2.41 -18.67 -11.13
C THR A 242 -3.02 -17.27 -10.96
N LEU A 243 -2.63 -16.56 -9.90
CA LEU A 243 -3.15 -15.21 -9.67
C LEU A 243 -2.61 -14.20 -10.68
N ALA A 244 -1.37 -14.35 -11.13
CA ALA A 244 -0.79 -13.51 -12.16
C ALA A 244 -1.52 -13.66 -13.49
N GLU A 245 -1.88 -14.89 -13.88
CA GLU A 245 -2.68 -15.18 -15.07
C GLU A 245 -4.08 -14.54 -15.01
N ILE A 246 -4.69 -14.49 -13.82
CA ILE A 246 -6.01 -13.87 -13.63
C ILE A 246 -5.90 -12.33 -13.70
N ILE A 247 -4.85 -11.75 -13.15
CA ILE A 247 -4.72 -10.28 -13.01
C ILE A 247 -4.15 -9.65 -14.28
N CYS A 248 -3.26 -10.34 -14.99
CA CYS A 248 -2.55 -9.88 -16.17
C CYS A 248 -2.50 -10.98 -17.24
N PRO A 249 -3.65 -11.39 -17.82
CA PRO A 249 -3.74 -12.57 -18.69
C PRO A 249 -2.98 -12.44 -20.02
N TYR A 250 -2.61 -11.21 -20.41
CA TYR A 250 -1.98 -10.92 -21.71
C TYR A 250 -0.55 -10.39 -21.59
N ASP A 251 -0.05 -10.24 -20.36
CA ASP A 251 1.28 -9.67 -20.11
C ASP A 251 2.30 -10.79 -19.89
N GLU A 252 3.40 -10.75 -20.63
CA GLU A 252 4.60 -11.51 -20.27
C GLU A 252 5.27 -10.81 -19.07
N LEU A 253 5.04 -11.36 -17.87
CA LEU A 253 5.56 -10.78 -16.64
C LEU A 253 6.98 -11.28 -16.36
N ASP A 254 7.94 -10.36 -16.29
CA ASP A 254 9.32 -10.68 -15.87
C ASP A 254 9.37 -11.31 -14.46
N SER A 255 8.40 -10.96 -13.60
CA SER A 255 8.30 -11.50 -12.24
C SER A 255 6.85 -11.49 -11.73
N PRO A 256 6.09 -12.58 -11.95
CA PRO A 256 4.74 -12.75 -11.42
C PRO A 256 4.66 -12.52 -9.90
N TYR A 257 5.68 -12.99 -9.17
CA TYR A 257 5.78 -12.82 -7.72
C TYR A 257 5.76 -11.35 -7.28
N LYS A 258 6.52 -10.49 -7.95
CA LYS A 258 6.57 -9.05 -7.62
C LYS A 258 5.22 -8.38 -7.89
N VAL A 259 4.60 -8.70 -9.01
CA VAL A 259 3.32 -8.10 -9.43
C VAL A 259 2.22 -8.47 -8.43
N VAL A 260 2.05 -9.77 -8.15
CA VAL A 260 1.00 -10.24 -7.23
C VAL A 260 1.20 -9.68 -5.82
N ASN A 261 2.42 -9.69 -5.29
CA ASN A 261 2.71 -9.14 -3.96
C ASN A 261 2.41 -7.65 -3.87
N ASN A 262 2.74 -6.86 -4.91
CA ASN A 262 2.41 -5.44 -4.96
C ASN A 262 0.89 -5.23 -4.92
N ILE A 263 0.14 -6.00 -5.71
CA ILE A 263 -1.32 -5.89 -5.77
C ILE A 263 -1.93 -6.29 -4.41
N VAL A 264 -1.46 -7.39 -3.79
CA VAL A 264 -1.89 -7.82 -2.45
C VAL A 264 -1.57 -6.74 -1.40
N TYR A 265 -0.39 -6.12 -1.46
CA TYR A 265 -0.04 -5.01 -0.57
C TYR A 265 -1.02 -3.84 -0.71
N ARG A 266 -1.25 -3.37 -1.94
CA ARG A 266 -2.19 -2.27 -2.22
C ARG A 266 -3.60 -2.62 -1.74
N LEU A 267 -4.04 -3.85 -1.98
CA LEU A 267 -5.32 -4.36 -1.54
C LEU A 267 -5.44 -4.38 -0.02
N ARG A 268 -4.45 -4.89 0.70
CA ARG A 268 -4.42 -4.88 2.17
C ARG A 268 -4.49 -3.46 2.73
N ARG A 269 -3.79 -2.51 2.09
CA ARG A 269 -3.83 -1.11 2.46
C ARG A 269 -5.24 -0.53 2.32
N THR A 270 -5.92 -0.80 1.21
CA THR A 270 -7.32 -0.39 0.99
C THR A 270 -8.25 -1.01 2.03
N LEU A 271 -8.18 -2.33 2.23
CA LEU A 271 -9.02 -3.05 3.19
C LEU A 271 -8.77 -2.68 4.65
N SER A 272 -7.59 -2.14 4.98
CA SER A 272 -7.26 -1.72 6.34
C SER A 272 -8.15 -0.59 6.87
N VAL A 273 -8.75 0.20 5.98
CA VAL A 273 -9.71 1.26 6.32
C VAL A 273 -10.93 0.72 7.09
N ILE A 274 -11.37 -0.47 6.70
CA ILE A 274 -12.48 -1.19 7.33
C ILE A 274 -12.00 -2.34 8.23
N GLY A 275 -10.71 -2.38 8.59
CA GLY A 275 -10.15 -3.36 9.51
C GLY A 275 -9.97 -4.76 8.94
N LEU A 276 -9.97 -4.91 7.61
CA LEU A 276 -9.80 -6.17 6.89
C LEU A 276 -8.41 -6.30 6.23
N ASP A 277 -7.38 -5.65 6.78
CA ASP A 277 -5.99 -5.69 6.28
C ASP A 277 -5.41 -7.11 6.20
N LYS A 278 -5.91 -8.03 7.03
CA LYS A 278 -5.50 -9.45 7.04
C LYS A 278 -6.50 -10.39 6.35
N LEU A 279 -7.45 -9.86 5.58
CA LEU A 279 -8.42 -10.67 4.85
C LEU A 279 -7.73 -11.58 3.81
N VAL A 280 -6.73 -11.07 3.12
CA VAL A 280 -5.91 -11.86 2.19
C VAL A 280 -4.60 -12.22 2.88
N ILE A 281 -4.33 -13.51 3.03
CA ILE A 281 -3.08 -14.02 3.61
C ILE A 281 -2.27 -14.78 2.57
N GLY A 282 -0.93 -14.62 2.67
CA GLY A 282 0.03 -15.33 1.83
C GLY A 282 0.91 -16.25 2.68
N LYS A 283 1.13 -17.49 2.23
CA LYS A 283 2.02 -18.45 2.86
C LYS A 283 2.66 -19.34 1.80
N ASN A 284 3.99 -19.45 1.82
CA ASN A 284 4.74 -20.36 0.93
C ASN A 284 4.42 -20.17 -0.57
N GLY A 285 4.30 -18.92 -1.05
CA GLY A 285 4.01 -18.63 -2.44
C GLY A 285 2.56 -18.89 -2.88
N THR A 286 1.65 -19.08 -1.94
CA THR A 286 0.21 -19.19 -2.19
C THR A 286 -0.55 -18.10 -1.45
N PHE A 287 -1.68 -17.69 -2.00
CA PHE A 287 -2.60 -16.73 -1.39
C PHE A 287 -3.99 -17.33 -1.22
N GLN A 288 -4.65 -16.91 -0.17
CA GLN A 288 -6.02 -17.31 0.15
C GLN A 288 -6.74 -16.24 0.98
N ILE A 289 -8.05 -16.36 1.05
CA ILE A 289 -8.82 -15.63 2.05
C ILE A 289 -8.54 -16.24 3.43
N ASN A 290 -8.33 -15.38 4.42
CA ASN A 290 -8.03 -15.80 5.78
C ASN A 290 -9.27 -16.47 6.42
N PRO A 291 -9.20 -17.75 6.79
CA PRO A 291 -10.35 -18.49 7.33
C PRO A 291 -10.80 -17.99 8.71
N ASN A 292 -10.03 -17.12 9.37
CA ASN A 292 -10.43 -16.52 10.63
C ASN A 292 -11.48 -15.40 10.47
N PHE A 293 -11.73 -14.94 9.23
CA PHE A 293 -12.80 -13.99 8.94
C PHE A 293 -14.05 -14.74 8.51
N ASN A 294 -15.15 -14.51 9.23
CA ASN A 294 -16.45 -15.02 8.83
C ASN A 294 -16.98 -14.18 7.67
N ILE A 295 -17.07 -14.75 6.49
CA ILE A 295 -17.48 -14.06 5.27
C ILE A 295 -18.80 -14.66 4.79
N HIS A 296 -19.75 -13.76 4.53
CA HIS A 296 -21.04 -14.09 3.90
C HIS A 296 -21.18 -13.29 2.61
N THR A 297 -21.36 -13.98 1.49
CA THR A 297 -21.60 -13.32 0.21
C THR A 297 -23.06 -13.40 -0.21
N ASP A 298 -23.55 -12.42 -0.96
CA ASP A 298 -24.86 -12.50 -1.63
C ASP A 298 -24.84 -13.59 -2.70
N PHE A 299 -23.68 -13.83 -3.32
CA PHE A 299 -23.50 -14.89 -4.32
C PHE A 299 -23.64 -16.29 -3.72
N ASP A 300 -22.98 -16.60 -2.59
CA ASP A 300 -23.13 -17.93 -1.94
C ASP A 300 -24.59 -18.18 -1.56
N ARG A 301 -25.28 -17.18 -1.01
CA ARG A 301 -26.70 -17.29 -0.64
C ARG A 301 -27.60 -17.49 -1.84
N PHE A 302 -27.31 -16.81 -2.95
CA PHE A 302 -28.00 -16.99 -4.21
C PHE A 302 -27.78 -18.40 -4.78
N GLU A 303 -26.54 -18.88 -4.78
CA GLU A 303 -26.18 -20.23 -5.21
C GLU A 303 -26.92 -21.30 -4.38
N ASP A 304 -26.90 -21.16 -3.05
CA ASP A 304 -27.60 -22.05 -2.13
C ASP A 304 -29.12 -22.07 -2.41
N ALA A 305 -29.74 -20.92 -2.63
CA ALA A 305 -31.14 -20.83 -3.00
C ALA A 305 -31.44 -21.53 -4.32
N CYS A 306 -30.59 -21.33 -5.34
CA CYS A 306 -30.72 -22.01 -6.64
C CYS A 306 -30.56 -23.54 -6.54
N ILE A 307 -29.66 -24.02 -5.69
CA ILE A 307 -29.48 -25.45 -5.44
C ILE A 307 -30.70 -26.04 -4.75
N GLN A 308 -31.22 -25.36 -3.70
CA GLN A 308 -32.40 -25.79 -2.99
C GLN A 308 -33.66 -25.82 -3.89
N LEU A 309 -33.82 -24.83 -4.77
CA LEU A 309 -34.93 -24.79 -5.75
C LEU A 309 -34.97 -26.00 -6.67
N LYS A 310 -33.84 -26.66 -6.97
CA LYS A 310 -33.78 -27.86 -7.82
C LYS A 310 -34.36 -29.09 -7.12
N THR A 311 -34.35 -29.14 -5.79
CA THR A 311 -34.73 -30.30 -4.99
C THR A 311 -36.01 -30.10 -4.15
N GLU A 312 -36.43 -28.83 -3.97
CA GLU A 312 -37.60 -28.52 -3.15
C GLU A 312 -38.90 -28.87 -3.86
N GLU A 313 -39.72 -29.71 -3.25
CA GLU A 313 -41.01 -30.16 -3.77
C GLU A 313 -42.20 -29.36 -3.22
N ASN A 314 -42.04 -28.72 -2.05
CA ASN A 314 -43.09 -27.92 -1.44
C ASN A 314 -43.29 -26.61 -2.21
N PRO A 315 -44.50 -26.33 -2.76
CA PRO A 315 -44.77 -25.14 -3.57
C PRO A 315 -44.55 -23.80 -2.79
N ASP A 316 -44.91 -23.75 -1.52
CA ASP A 316 -44.78 -22.53 -0.69
C ASP A 316 -43.32 -22.23 -0.38
N MET A 317 -42.54 -23.27 -0.10
CA MET A 317 -41.10 -23.15 0.10
C MET A 317 -40.38 -22.72 -1.18
N ARG A 318 -40.75 -23.34 -2.31
CA ARG A 318 -40.22 -22.94 -3.65
C ARG A 318 -40.50 -21.47 -3.94
N HIS A 319 -41.73 -21.03 -3.66
CA HIS A 319 -42.11 -19.62 -3.86
C HIS A 319 -41.26 -18.67 -3.00
N SER A 320 -41.07 -19.03 -1.74
CA SER A 320 -40.22 -18.25 -0.81
C SER A 320 -38.75 -18.21 -1.29
N LEU A 321 -38.19 -19.31 -1.76
CA LEU A 321 -36.84 -19.40 -2.31
C LEU A 321 -36.68 -18.56 -3.57
N TYR A 322 -37.68 -18.58 -4.49
CA TYR A 322 -37.66 -17.71 -5.67
C TYR A 322 -37.66 -16.23 -5.30
N HIS A 323 -38.50 -15.81 -4.37
CA HIS A 323 -38.51 -14.44 -3.90
C HIS A 323 -37.16 -14.05 -3.28
N SER A 324 -36.61 -14.92 -2.44
CA SER A 324 -35.29 -14.70 -1.84
C SER A 324 -34.19 -14.56 -2.88
N ALA A 325 -34.17 -15.40 -3.91
CA ALA A 325 -33.18 -15.33 -4.99
C ALA A 325 -33.34 -14.01 -5.80
N VAL A 326 -34.58 -13.65 -6.16
CA VAL A 326 -34.86 -12.40 -6.88
C VAL A 326 -34.47 -11.17 -6.06
N ASP A 327 -34.75 -11.15 -4.75
CA ASP A 327 -34.40 -10.04 -3.87
C ASP A 327 -32.88 -9.85 -3.70
N MET A 328 -32.10 -10.93 -3.82
CA MET A 328 -30.63 -10.89 -3.81
C MET A 328 -30.05 -10.38 -5.13
N TYR A 329 -30.73 -10.59 -6.25
CA TYR A 329 -30.28 -10.18 -7.57
C TYR A 329 -30.51 -8.68 -7.82
N LYS A 330 -29.55 -7.87 -7.43
CA LYS A 330 -29.61 -6.39 -7.55
C LYS A 330 -29.01 -5.86 -8.87
N GLY A 331 -28.69 -6.72 -9.78
CA GLY A 331 -28.06 -6.38 -11.07
C GLY A 331 -26.99 -7.40 -11.44
N GLN A 332 -26.26 -7.10 -12.51
CA GLN A 332 -25.20 -7.97 -13.02
C GLN A 332 -24.15 -8.27 -11.95
N LEU A 333 -23.66 -9.52 -11.93
CA LEU A 333 -22.56 -9.93 -11.06
C LEU A 333 -21.27 -9.20 -11.46
N LEU A 334 -20.71 -8.42 -10.56
CA LEU A 334 -19.43 -7.72 -10.74
C LEU A 334 -19.31 -6.99 -12.09
N PRO A 335 -20.15 -6.00 -12.42
CA PRO A 335 -20.20 -5.36 -13.74
C PRO A 335 -18.84 -4.81 -14.22
N ARG A 336 -17.94 -4.43 -13.30
CA ARG A 336 -16.58 -3.95 -13.60
C ARG A 336 -15.66 -5.06 -14.15
N CYS A 337 -16.00 -6.33 -13.94
CA CYS A 337 -15.26 -7.51 -14.38
C CYS A 337 -15.99 -8.30 -15.47
N GLU A 338 -17.01 -7.73 -16.12
CA GLU A 338 -17.89 -8.46 -17.07
C GLU A 338 -17.15 -9.13 -18.24
N HIS A 339 -15.97 -8.63 -18.61
CA HIS A 339 -15.16 -9.16 -19.70
C HIS A 339 -14.23 -10.31 -19.28
N GLU A 340 -14.17 -10.63 -17.99
CA GLU A 340 -13.31 -11.70 -17.47
C GLU A 340 -13.88 -13.09 -17.77
N LEU A 341 -13.11 -13.93 -18.46
CA LEU A 341 -13.56 -15.25 -18.92
C LEU A 341 -14.06 -16.13 -17.76
N TRP A 342 -13.39 -16.11 -16.62
CA TRP A 342 -13.77 -16.88 -15.44
C TRP A 342 -15.11 -16.42 -14.86
N LEU A 343 -15.41 -15.12 -14.93
CA LEU A 343 -16.68 -14.54 -14.46
C LEU A 343 -17.81 -14.79 -15.47
N MET A 344 -17.52 -14.71 -16.78
CA MET A 344 -18.49 -15.03 -17.81
C MET A 344 -19.00 -16.48 -17.68
N GLN A 345 -18.09 -17.43 -17.42
CA GLN A 345 -18.48 -18.83 -17.19
C GLN A 345 -19.43 -18.96 -15.98
N LEU A 346 -19.14 -18.24 -14.89
CA LEU A 346 -19.96 -18.21 -13.69
C LEU A 346 -21.33 -17.59 -13.97
N SER A 347 -21.37 -16.44 -14.66
CA SER A 347 -22.59 -15.70 -14.98
C SER A 347 -23.51 -16.44 -15.98
N MET A 348 -22.95 -17.31 -16.83
CA MET A 348 -23.74 -18.12 -17.76
C MET A 348 -24.42 -19.31 -17.09
N TYR A 349 -23.95 -19.72 -15.91
CA TYR A 349 -24.50 -20.84 -15.17
C TYR A 349 -25.76 -20.46 -14.38
N TYR A 350 -25.85 -19.20 -13.96
CA TYR A 350 -26.95 -18.63 -13.16
C TYR A 350 -27.76 -17.62 -13.96
#